data_85e7062c08c81cf71051fc3d94cc892a
#
_entry.id   85e7062c08c81cf71051fc3d94cc892a
#
_cell.length_a   1.000
_cell.length_b   1.000
_cell.length_c   1.000
_cell.angle_alpha   90.00
_cell.angle_beta   90.00
_cell.angle_gamma   90.00
#
_symmetry.space_group_name_H-M   'P 1'
#
loop_
_entity.id
_entity.type
_entity.pdbx_description
1 polymer ?
#
loop_
_entity_poly.entity_id
_entity_poly.type
_entity_poly.pdbx_seq_one_letter_code
_entity_poly.pdbx_strand_id
1 'polypeptide(L)'
;MRRAIDLANQWGTTKKWRGARVIYGDTDSLFILLPGRTHIEAFDFGEELCRAVTKDNPPPVQLKLEKVYHGSIMQTMKRYCGMKYESKQQKKPIFEAKGLETVRRDQCAVTQKILKNALITLFQEDIEAVQEYLYRQWSLIDAGHISVSDFILTGRVRSQYRGGKEGPVQAVLAKRIGEADPGRIIRHKERLPYVIVATPGMTFGLKDCVLTPLELLERWDAYAIHSSYYIRRVSPPRGPSRHRLFVKISHSISL
;
A
#
# COMPACT_ATOMS: atom_id res chain seq x y z
N MET A 1 -1.77 -27.30 1.91
CA MET A 1 -1.15 -26.21 2.67
C MET A 1 -0.25 -26.73 3.82
N ARG A 2 -0.73 -27.42 4.88
CA ARG A 2 0.11 -27.90 6.00
C ARG A 2 1.33 -28.69 5.55
N ARG A 3 1.16 -29.69 4.68
CA ARG A 3 2.29 -30.48 4.12
C ARG A 3 3.36 -29.61 3.44
N ALA A 4 2.95 -28.59 2.68
CA ALA A 4 3.90 -27.67 2.05
C ALA A 4 4.68 -26.83 3.08
N ILE A 5 4.03 -26.42 4.18
CA ILE A 5 4.67 -25.71 5.29
C ILE A 5 5.70 -26.62 5.97
N ASP A 6 5.30 -27.85 6.31
CA ASP A 6 6.15 -28.82 7.00
C ASP A 6 7.37 -29.16 6.16
N LEU A 7 7.17 -29.43 4.88
CA LEU A 7 8.27 -29.76 3.94
C LEU A 7 9.24 -28.59 3.77
N ALA A 8 8.73 -27.36 3.59
CA ALA A 8 9.58 -26.17 3.47
C ALA A 8 10.41 -25.91 4.73
N ASN A 9 9.81 -26.06 5.91
CA ASN A 9 10.51 -25.90 7.18
C ASN A 9 11.52 -27.03 7.42
N GLN A 10 11.18 -28.28 7.05
CA GLN A 10 12.09 -29.42 7.11
C GLN A 10 13.32 -29.20 6.21
N TRP A 11 13.11 -28.73 4.99
CA TRP A 11 14.23 -28.40 4.10
C TRP A 11 15.14 -27.31 4.68
N GLY A 12 14.57 -26.39 5.46
CA GLY A 12 15.34 -25.36 6.18
C GLY A 12 16.31 -25.88 7.22
N THR A 13 16.17 -27.15 7.66
CA THR A 13 17.13 -27.83 8.55
C THR A 13 18.26 -28.51 7.79
N THR A 14 18.10 -28.70 6.48
CA THR A 14 19.12 -29.37 5.64
C THR A 14 20.31 -28.44 5.36
N LYS A 15 21.48 -29.05 5.05
CA LYS A 15 22.66 -28.27 4.68
C LYS A 15 22.46 -27.45 3.42
N LYS A 16 21.70 -27.97 2.44
CA LYS A 16 21.42 -27.31 1.14
C LYS A 16 20.58 -26.03 1.31
N TRP A 17 19.50 -26.08 2.10
CA TRP A 17 18.52 -25.01 2.22
C TRP A 17 18.45 -24.41 3.63
N ARG A 18 19.56 -24.43 4.33
CA ARG A 18 19.67 -23.99 5.72
C ARG A 18 19.07 -22.59 5.95
N GLY A 19 18.16 -22.52 6.93
CA GLY A 19 17.49 -21.30 7.33
C GLY A 19 16.21 -20.99 6.56
N ALA A 20 15.85 -21.77 5.54
CA ALA A 20 14.56 -21.66 4.87
C ALA A 20 13.42 -21.88 5.88
N ARG A 21 12.42 -20.99 5.86
CA ARG A 21 11.25 -21.13 6.73
C ARG A 21 10.04 -20.39 6.18
N VAL A 22 8.86 -20.91 6.44
CA VAL A 22 7.62 -20.23 6.13
C VAL A 22 7.43 -19.08 7.11
N ILE A 23 7.19 -17.86 6.61
CA ILE A 23 7.02 -16.64 7.41
C ILE A 23 5.61 -16.06 7.33
N TYR A 24 4.86 -16.38 6.27
CA TYR A 24 3.51 -15.89 6.07
C TYR A 24 2.74 -16.84 5.14
N GLY A 25 1.43 -16.94 5.35
CA GLY A 25 0.51 -17.66 4.48
C GLY A 25 -0.81 -16.90 4.37
N ASP A 26 -1.42 -16.93 3.20
CA ASP A 26 -2.70 -16.29 2.94
C ASP A 26 -3.56 -17.17 2.03
N THR A 27 -4.59 -17.77 2.61
CA THR A 27 -5.58 -18.63 1.96
C THR A 27 -4.94 -19.84 1.25
N ASP A 28 -4.32 -19.63 0.10
CA ASP A 28 -3.76 -20.63 -0.82
C ASP A 28 -2.29 -20.39 -1.19
N SER A 29 -1.68 -19.37 -0.62
CA SER A 29 -0.29 -19.00 -0.90
C SER A 29 0.60 -19.04 0.35
N LEU A 30 1.90 -19.26 0.12
CA LEU A 30 2.94 -19.29 1.16
C LEU A 30 4.08 -18.36 0.80
N PHE A 31 4.59 -17.65 1.80
CA PHE A 31 5.84 -16.90 1.72
C PHE A 31 6.92 -17.60 2.52
N ILE A 32 8.02 -17.91 1.87
CA ILE A 32 9.14 -18.63 2.46
C ILE A 32 10.35 -17.70 2.45
N LEU A 33 10.93 -17.50 3.62
CA LEU A 33 12.16 -16.75 3.79
C LEU A 33 13.36 -17.65 3.46
N LEU A 34 14.26 -17.13 2.63
CA LEU A 34 15.52 -17.77 2.25
C LEU A 34 16.70 -16.86 2.58
N PRO A 35 17.24 -16.93 3.81
CA PRO A 35 18.31 -16.03 4.23
C PRO A 35 19.60 -16.25 3.43
N GLY A 36 20.21 -15.14 2.95
CA GLY A 36 21.51 -15.16 2.28
C GLY A 36 21.53 -15.82 0.90
N ARG A 37 20.36 -16.08 0.29
CA ARG A 37 20.27 -16.67 -1.05
C ARG A 37 20.08 -15.60 -2.12
N THR A 38 20.62 -15.83 -3.30
CA THR A 38 20.37 -15.03 -4.50
C THR A 38 18.94 -15.27 -5.01
N HIS A 39 18.44 -14.39 -5.89
CA HIS A 39 17.12 -14.60 -6.50
C HIS A 39 17.09 -15.87 -7.35
N ILE A 40 18.21 -16.23 -8.02
CA ILE A 40 18.32 -17.46 -8.82
C ILE A 40 18.16 -18.70 -7.94
N GLU A 41 18.93 -18.79 -6.84
CA GLU A 41 18.82 -19.88 -5.86
C GLU A 41 17.42 -19.97 -5.24
N ALA A 42 16.77 -18.80 -5.07
CA ALA A 42 15.41 -18.74 -4.57
C ALA A 42 14.39 -19.33 -5.57
N PHE A 43 14.58 -19.09 -6.87
CA PHE A 43 13.80 -19.76 -7.91
C PHE A 43 14.04 -21.28 -7.91
N ASP A 44 15.31 -21.72 -7.78
CA ASP A 44 15.65 -23.16 -7.73
C ASP A 44 14.95 -23.84 -6.55
N PHE A 45 15.01 -23.24 -5.36
CA PHE A 45 14.28 -23.72 -4.19
C PHE A 45 12.77 -23.84 -4.44
N GLY A 46 12.16 -22.75 -4.97
CA GLY A 46 10.72 -22.71 -5.20
C GLY A 46 10.27 -23.76 -6.22
N GLU A 47 10.99 -23.93 -7.32
CA GLU A 47 10.69 -24.96 -8.32
C GLU A 47 10.84 -26.38 -7.77
N GLU A 48 11.88 -26.61 -6.97
CA GLU A 48 12.13 -27.92 -6.34
C GLU A 48 11.02 -28.25 -5.33
N LEU A 49 10.63 -27.28 -4.49
CA LEU A 49 9.55 -27.44 -3.54
C LEU A 49 8.19 -27.64 -4.23
N CYS A 50 7.89 -26.86 -5.26
CA CYS A 50 6.66 -27.03 -6.04
C CYS A 50 6.54 -28.42 -6.64
N ARG A 51 7.61 -28.95 -7.21
CA ARG A 51 7.65 -30.32 -7.75
C ARG A 51 7.42 -31.38 -6.67
N ALA A 52 8.09 -31.23 -5.53
CA ALA A 52 7.95 -32.17 -4.42
C ALA A 52 6.53 -32.20 -3.86
N VAL A 53 5.97 -31.00 -3.55
CA VAL A 53 4.60 -30.90 -3.02
C VAL A 53 3.55 -31.36 -4.02
N THR A 54 3.71 -31.02 -5.30
CA THR A 54 2.76 -31.45 -6.36
C THR A 54 2.75 -32.95 -6.51
N LYS A 55 3.92 -33.60 -6.44
CA LYS A 55 4.03 -35.06 -6.54
C LYS A 55 3.29 -35.78 -5.41
N ASP A 56 3.27 -35.20 -4.22
CA ASP A 56 2.62 -35.76 -3.03
C ASP A 56 1.11 -35.50 -2.94
N ASN A 57 0.56 -34.78 -3.90
CA ASN A 57 -0.87 -34.47 -3.92
C ASN A 57 -1.59 -35.14 -5.10
N PRO A 58 -2.87 -35.53 -4.93
CA PRO A 58 -3.64 -36.07 -6.04
C PRO A 58 -3.91 -35.03 -7.11
N PRO A 59 -3.93 -35.39 -8.40
CA PRO A 59 -4.38 -34.46 -9.46
C PRO A 59 -5.82 -34.00 -9.20
N PRO A 60 -6.16 -32.75 -9.53
CA PRO A 60 -5.37 -31.73 -10.25
C PRO A 60 -4.60 -30.75 -9.34
N VAL A 61 -4.39 -31.09 -8.06
CA VAL A 61 -3.75 -30.19 -7.08
C VAL A 61 -2.27 -29.98 -7.42
N GLN A 62 -1.92 -28.75 -7.74
CA GLN A 62 -0.55 -28.36 -8.08
C GLN A 62 -0.14 -27.13 -7.29
N LEU A 63 1.07 -27.14 -6.74
CA LEU A 63 1.72 -25.94 -6.21
C LEU A 63 2.54 -25.26 -7.32
N LYS A 64 2.41 -23.94 -7.45
CA LYS A 64 3.15 -23.17 -8.46
C LYS A 64 3.98 -22.08 -7.77
N LEU A 65 5.19 -21.88 -8.28
CA LEU A 65 5.99 -20.73 -7.91
C LEU A 65 5.47 -19.50 -8.65
N GLU A 66 5.00 -18.50 -7.91
CA GLU A 66 4.50 -17.28 -8.52
C GLU A 66 5.63 -16.28 -8.79
N LYS A 67 6.45 -16.00 -7.77
CA LYS A 67 7.48 -14.98 -7.85
C LYS A 67 8.47 -15.06 -6.70
N VAL A 68 9.60 -14.39 -6.87
CA VAL A 68 10.62 -14.21 -5.84
C VAL A 68 10.71 -12.73 -5.48
N TYR A 69 10.72 -12.41 -4.18
CA TYR A 69 11.00 -11.06 -3.72
C TYR A 69 12.45 -10.96 -3.25
N HIS A 70 13.18 -10.01 -3.82
CA HIS A 70 14.51 -9.63 -3.32
C HIS A 70 14.38 -8.33 -2.54
N GLY A 71 14.16 -8.48 -1.24
CA GLY A 71 13.67 -7.42 -0.37
C GLY A 71 12.14 -7.39 -0.31
N SER A 72 11.58 -7.63 0.87
CA SER A 72 10.15 -7.54 1.13
C SER A 72 9.86 -6.95 2.51
N ILE A 73 8.77 -6.22 2.61
CA ILE A 73 8.25 -5.65 3.85
C ILE A 73 6.84 -6.19 4.04
N MET A 74 6.62 -6.93 5.13
CA MET A 74 5.31 -7.43 5.52
C MET A 74 4.81 -6.64 6.72
N GLN A 75 3.81 -5.80 6.51
CA GLN A 75 3.28 -4.92 7.56
C GLN A 75 2.24 -5.64 8.42
N THR A 76 1.24 -6.21 7.78
CA THR A 76 0.16 -6.99 8.40
C THR A 76 -0.39 -7.98 7.38
N MET A 77 -1.39 -8.80 7.79
CA MET A 77 -2.11 -9.67 6.85
C MET A 77 -2.61 -8.87 5.64
N LYS A 78 -2.36 -9.39 4.44
CA LYS A 78 -2.75 -8.79 3.14
C LYS A 78 -2.18 -7.38 2.87
N ARG A 79 -1.17 -6.96 3.64
CA ARG A 79 -0.49 -5.67 3.47
C ARG A 79 1.01 -5.86 3.46
N TYR A 80 1.58 -5.89 2.26
CA TYR A 80 3.01 -6.09 2.05
C TYR A 80 3.48 -5.44 0.74
N CYS A 81 4.77 -5.25 0.61
CA CYS A 81 5.42 -4.84 -0.64
C CYS A 81 6.80 -5.50 -0.77
N GLY A 82 7.34 -5.46 -1.96
CA GLY A 82 8.69 -5.94 -2.23
C GLY A 82 9.12 -5.69 -3.67
N MET A 83 10.38 -5.96 -3.90
CA MET A 83 11.01 -5.93 -5.22
C MET A 83 10.95 -7.33 -5.82
N LYS A 84 10.01 -7.56 -6.76
CA LYS A 84 9.74 -8.89 -7.32
C LYS A 84 10.55 -9.20 -8.56
N TYR A 85 10.91 -10.47 -8.67
CA TYR A 85 11.36 -11.13 -9.89
C TYR A 85 10.30 -12.15 -10.31
N GLU A 86 9.95 -12.17 -11.59
CA GLU A 86 8.99 -13.11 -12.19
C GLU A 86 9.70 -14.27 -12.93
N SER A 87 11.00 -14.12 -13.20
CA SER A 87 11.82 -15.16 -13.82
C SER A 87 13.29 -15.05 -13.38
N LYS A 88 14.03 -16.16 -13.54
CA LYS A 88 15.48 -16.23 -13.26
C LYS A 88 16.29 -15.28 -14.13
N GLN A 89 15.85 -15.03 -15.37
CA GLN A 89 16.55 -14.20 -16.36
C GLN A 89 16.30 -12.71 -16.18
N GLN A 90 15.37 -12.33 -15.33
CA GLN A 90 15.03 -10.94 -15.08
C GLN A 90 16.21 -10.23 -14.40
N LYS A 91 16.73 -9.18 -15.05
CA LYS A 91 17.90 -8.44 -14.54
C LYS A 91 17.56 -7.44 -13.43
N LYS A 92 16.40 -6.81 -13.50
CA LYS A 92 15.97 -5.79 -12.54
C LYS A 92 14.63 -6.16 -11.92
N PRO A 93 14.49 -6.08 -10.59
CA PRO A 93 13.22 -6.35 -9.95
C PRO A 93 12.20 -5.24 -10.20
N ILE A 94 10.93 -5.56 -10.07
CA ILE A 94 9.80 -4.64 -10.22
C ILE A 94 9.16 -4.44 -8.84
N PHE A 95 8.89 -3.20 -8.46
CA PHE A 95 8.17 -2.92 -7.22
C PHE A 95 6.71 -3.42 -7.31
N GLU A 96 6.31 -4.20 -6.33
CA GLU A 96 4.93 -4.64 -6.15
C GLU A 96 4.46 -4.36 -4.73
N ALA A 97 3.21 -3.93 -4.59
CA ALA A 97 2.57 -3.75 -3.30
C ALA A 97 1.15 -4.33 -3.30
N LYS A 98 0.74 -4.89 -2.16
CA LYS A 98 -0.61 -5.41 -1.92
C LYS A 98 -1.20 -4.78 -0.67
N GLY A 99 -2.40 -4.23 -0.78
CA GLY A 99 -3.16 -3.67 0.33
C GLY A 99 -2.59 -2.41 0.98
N LEU A 100 -1.43 -1.92 0.54
CA LEU A 100 -0.80 -0.69 1.03
C LEU A 100 -1.44 0.54 0.38
N GLU A 101 -1.19 1.69 0.98
CA GLU A 101 -1.69 2.99 0.52
C GLU A 101 -1.22 3.33 -0.91
N THR A 102 -0.11 2.76 -1.37
CA THR A 102 0.43 2.92 -2.72
C THR A 102 -0.49 2.39 -3.84
N VAL A 103 -1.41 1.47 -3.53
CA VAL A 103 -2.31 0.81 -4.50
C VAL A 103 -3.79 0.92 -4.15
N ARG A 104 -4.12 1.50 -3.00
CA ARG A 104 -5.52 1.59 -2.54
C ARG A 104 -6.25 2.70 -3.26
N ARG A 105 -7.48 2.42 -3.70
CA ARG A 105 -8.36 3.37 -4.41
C ARG A 105 -8.91 4.51 -3.54
N ASP A 106 -8.77 4.44 -2.22
CA ASP A 106 -9.19 5.47 -1.27
C ASP A 106 -8.07 6.47 -0.95
N GLN A 107 -6.92 6.32 -1.60
CA GLN A 107 -5.80 7.23 -1.51
C GLN A 107 -5.69 8.09 -2.77
N CYS A 108 -5.23 9.34 -2.60
CA CYS A 108 -4.96 10.24 -3.71
C CYS A 108 -3.60 9.91 -4.37
N ALA A 109 -3.44 10.38 -5.60
CA ALA A 109 -2.25 10.07 -6.39
C ALA A 109 -0.96 10.57 -5.75
N VAL A 110 -0.96 11.75 -5.12
CA VAL A 110 0.23 12.26 -4.39
C VAL A 110 0.67 11.30 -3.29
N THR A 111 -0.26 10.79 -2.47
CA THR A 111 0.05 9.80 -1.43
C THR A 111 0.61 8.52 -2.04
N GLN A 112 -0.01 8.01 -3.10
CA GLN A 112 0.44 6.79 -3.77
C GLN A 112 1.84 6.94 -4.36
N LYS A 113 2.11 8.03 -5.08
CA LYS A 113 3.41 8.32 -5.72
C LYS A 113 4.52 8.47 -4.68
N ILE A 114 4.31 9.30 -3.66
CA ILE A 114 5.31 9.56 -2.62
C ILE A 114 5.65 8.29 -1.84
N LEU A 115 4.64 7.55 -1.36
CA LEU A 115 4.89 6.31 -0.62
C LEU A 115 5.52 5.23 -1.48
N LYS A 116 5.11 5.09 -2.75
CA LYS A 116 5.74 4.14 -3.66
C LYS A 116 7.23 4.44 -3.84
N ASN A 117 7.57 5.69 -4.15
CA ASN A 117 8.96 6.06 -4.37
C ASN A 117 9.79 5.97 -3.09
N ALA A 118 9.26 6.40 -1.94
CA ALA A 118 9.92 6.23 -0.65
C ALA A 118 10.24 4.76 -0.33
N LEU A 119 9.32 3.84 -0.64
CA LEU A 119 9.54 2.40 -0.48
C LEU A 119 10.58 1.86 -1.48
N ILE A 120 10.57 2.33 -2.72
CA ILE A 120 11.58 1.95 -3.72
C ILE A 120 12.96 2.42 -3.26
N THR A 121 13.09 3.69 -2.83
CA THR A 121 14.34 4.23 -2.27
C THR A 121 14.81 3.41 -1.07
N LEU A 122 13.90 3.02 -0.16
CA LEU A 122 14.23 2.18 0.99
C LEU A 122 14.79 0.79 0.62
N PHE A 123 14.39 0.24 -0.54
CA PHE A 123 14.94 -1.04 -1.02
C PHE A 123 16.27 -0.89 -1.77
N GLN A 124 16.59 0.29 -2.26
CA GLN A 124 17.75 0.56 -3.11
C GLN A 124 18.87 1.31 -2.39
N GLU A 125 18.52 2.11 -1.40
CA GLU A 125 19.39 3.05 -0.71
C GLU A 125 19.19 2.94 0.82
N ASP A 126 19.75 3.88 1.56
CA ASP A 126 19.64 3.95 3.02
C ASP A 126 18.42 4.76 3.50
N ILE A 127 18.28 4.85 4.83
CA ILE A 127 17.15 5.55 5.46
C ILE A 127 17.31 7.08 5.34
N GLU A 128 18.52 7.57 5.25
CA GLU A 128 18.85 8.97 5.08
C GLU A 128 18.34 9.49 3.73
N ALA A 129 18.58 8.75 2.66
CA ALA A 129 18.03 9.05 1.32
C ALA A 129 16.49 9.07 1.30
N VAL A 130 15.84 8.16 2.04
CA VAL A 130 14.38 8.18 2.20
C VAL A 130 13.91 9.44 2.92
N GLN A 131 14.62 9.87 3.98
CA GLN A 131 14.28 11.08 4.72
C GLN A 131 14.42 12.32 3.84
N GLU A 132 15.53 12.45 3.12
CA GLU A 132 15.77 13.56 2.18
C GLU A 132 14.69 13.62 1.11
N TYR A 133 14.36 12.47 0.50
CA TYR A 133 13.27 12.37 -0.46
C TYR A 133 11.95 12.87 0.11
N LEU A 134 11.57 12.43 1.32
CA LEU A 134 10.31 12.83 1.97
C LEU A 134 10.28 14.32 2.29
N TYR A 135 11.36 14.90 2.83
CA TYR A 135 11.44 16.34 3.10
C TYR A 135 11.26 17.16 1.82
N ARG A 136 11.93 16.75 0.74
CA ARG A 136 11.74 17.40 -0.57
C ARG A 136 10.30 17.32 -1.06
N GLN A 137 9.63 16.17 -0.93
CA GLN A 137 8.23 16.03 -1.33
C GLN A 137 7.29 16.91 -0.48
N TRP A 138 7.52 16.99 0.83
CA TRP A 138 6.73 17.84 1.72
C TRP A 138 6.90 19.31 1.37
N SER A 139 8.09 19.78 1.07
CA SER A 139 8.35 21.15 0.59
C SER A 139 7.61 21.45 -0.71
N LEU A 140 7.54 20.50 -1.65
CA LEU A 140 6.78 20.67 -2.89
C LEU A 140 5.27 20.74 -2.66
N ILE A 141 4.75 19.98 -1.68
CA ILE A 141 3.33 20.07 -1.29
C ILE A 141 3.03 21.44 -0.68
N ASP A 142 3.86 21.89 0.27
CA ASP A 142 3.67 23.18 0.97
C ASP A 142 3.81 24.37 0.01
N ALA A 143 4.73 24.30 -0.96
CA ALA A 143 4.92 25.33 -1.98
C ALA A 143 3.84 25.33 -3.09
N GLY A 144 2.90 24.36 -3.06
CA GLY A 144 1.87 24.26 -4.09
C GLY A 144 2.37 23.81 -5.47
N HIS A 145 3.54 23.20 -5.56
CA HIS A 145 4.15 22.78 -6.82
C HIS A 145 3.66 21.41 -7.33
N ILE A 146 2.63 20.85 -6.71
CA ILE A 146 2.02 19.58 -7.12
C ILE A 146 0.64 19.85 -7.72
N SER A 147 0.33 19.17 -8.82
CA SER A 147 -0.96 19.30 -9.49
C SER A 147 -2.12 18.99 -8.54
N VAL A 148 -3.15 19.83 -8.57
CA VAL A 148 -4.39 19.65 -7.79
C VAL A 148 -5.04 18.31 -8.05
N SER A 149 -4.97 17.80 -9.27
CA SER A 149 -5.50 16.48 -9.63
C SER A 149 -4.89 15.34 -8.80
N ASP A 150 -3.64 15.48 -8.37
CA ASP A 150 -2.96 14.49 -7.54
C ASP A 150 -3.47 14.44 -6.08
N PHE A 151 -4.18 15.48 -5.63
CA PHE A 151 -4.78 15.56 -4.29
C PHE A 151 -6.22 15.03 -4.22
N ILE A 152 -6.83 14.67 -5.34
CA ILE A 152 -8.20 14.17 -5.38
C ILE A 152 -8.29 12.81 -4.66
N LEU A 153 -9.07 12.77 -3.61
CA LEU A 153 -9.44 11.57 -2.87
C LEU A 153 -10.77 11.05 -3.40
N THR A 154 -11.02 9.75 -3.26
CA THR A 154 -12.32 9.17 -3.55
C THR A 154 -12.85 8.41 -2.35
N GLY A 155 -14.04 8.79 -1.87
CA GLY A 155 -14.70 8.17 -0.73
C GLY A 155 -15.98 7.45 -1.12
N ARG A 156 -16.18 6.23 -0.57
CA ARG A 156 -17.42 5.49 -0.77
C ARG A 156 -18.49 6.00 0.19
N VAL A 157 -19.66 6.37 -0.34
CA VAL A 157 -20.82 6.80 0.45
C VAL A 157 -21.66 5.58 0.85
N ARG A 158 -22.16 5.56 2.07
CA ARG A 158 -23.09 4.56 2.59
C ARG A 158 -24.42 5.21 2.90
N SER A 159 -25.50 4.46 2.78
CA SER A 159 -26.85 4.92 3.14
C SER A 159 -27.01 5.18 4.64
N GLN A 160 -26.26 4.45 5.48
CA GLN A 160 -26.29 4.61 6.93
C GLN A 160 -24.90 4.48 7.54
N TYR A 161 -24.64 5.25 8.59
CA TYR A 161 -23.42 5.21 9.41
C TYR A 161 -23.78 4.84 10.84
N ARG A 162 -22.93 4.04 11.51
CA ARG A 162 -23.18 3.54 12.88
C ARG A 162 -23.35 4.70 13.86
N GLY A 163 -24.35 4.61 14.71
CA GLY A 163 -24.58 5.53 15.84
C GLY A 163 -25.20 6.87 15.49
N GLY A 164 -25.89 7.01 14.35
CA GLY A 164 -26.59 8.24 13.98
C GLY A 164 -25.67 9.45 13.73
N LYS A 165 -24.34 9.24 13.70
CA LYS A 165 -23.35 10.29 13.48
C LYS A 165 -23.30 10.68 11.99
N GLU A 166 -22.95 11.92 11.70
CA GLU A 166 -22.86 12.48 10.35
C GLU A 166 -21.97 11.69 9.35
N GLY A 167 -21.24 10.70 9.78
CA GLY A 167 -20.34 9.92 8.93
C GLY A 167 -19.02 10.65 8.60
N PRO A 168 -18.20 10.07 7.71
CA PRO A 168 -16.95 10.66 7.26
C PRO A 168 -17.16 11.81 6.26
N VAL A 169 -16.09 12.54 5.91
CA VAL A 169 -16.13 13.75 5.07
C VAL A 169 -16.89 13.58 3.76
N GLN A 170 -16.78 12.45 3.09
CA GLN A 170 -17.55 12.17 1.86
C GLN A 170 -19.06 12.01 2.10
N ALA A 171 -19.49 11.68 3.31
CA ALA A 171 -20.92 11.62 3.66
C ALA A 171 -21.48 13.03 3.84
N VAL A 172 -20.74 13.91 4.48
CA VAL A 172 -21.09 15.34 4.62
C VAL A 172 -21.18 15.99 3.24
N LEU A 173 -20.18 15.72 2.38
CA LEU A 173 -20.20 16.20 0.99
C LEU A 173 -21.42 15.67 0.22
N ALA A 174 -21.72 14.38 0.35
CA ALA A 174 -22.90 13.77 -0.29
C ALA A 174 -24.21 14.43 0.13
N LYS A 175 -24.37 14.74 1.43
CA LYS A 175 -25.53 15.44 1.96
C LYS A 175 -25.65 16.85 1.35
N ARG A 176 -24.54 17.61 1.34
CA ARG A 176 -24.50 18.97 0.76
C ARG A 176 -24.84 18.98 -0.73
N ILE A 177 -24.33 18.02 -1.51
CA ILE A 177 -24.66 17.88 -2.94
C ILE A 177 -26.16 17.60 -3.14
N GLY A 178 -26.75 16.71 -2.35
CA GLY A 178 -28.19 16.38 -2.45
C GLY A 178 -29.10 17.52 -2.00
N GLU A 179 -28.65 18.35 -1.06
CA GLU A 179 -29.36 19.58 -0.64
C GLU A 179 -29.31 20.67 -1.72
N ALA A 180 -28.17 20.81 -2.41
CA ALA A 180 -28.00 21.78 -3.48
C ALA A 180 -28.69 21.38 -4.79
N ASP A 181 -28.73 20.10 -5.10
CA ASP A 181 -29.38 19.54 -6.30
C ASP A 181 -30.22 18.29 -5.92
N PRO A 182 -31.50 18.45 -5.63
CA PRO A 182 -32.40 17.34 -5.29
C PRO A 182 -32.54 16.30 -6.41
N GLY A 183 -32.25 16.64 -7.65
CA GLY A 183 -32.25 15.71 -8.79
C GLY A 183 -31.05 14.76 -8.81
N ARG A 184 -29.97 15.10 -8.10
CA ARG A 184 -28.78 14.28 -8.02
C ARG A 184 -28.87 13.24 -6.90
N ILE A 185 -29.30 12.04 -7.25
CA ILE A 185 -29.37 10.91 -6.32
C ILE A 185 -28.00 10.23 -6.21
N ILE A 186 -27.34 10.35 -5.06
CA ILE A 186 -26.10 9.65 -4.75
C ILE A 186 -26.43 8.22 -4.30
N ARG A 187 -25.97 7.24 -5.08
CA ARG A 187 -26.29 5.83 -4.85
C ARG A 187 -25.49 5.23 -3.69
N HIS A 188 -26.05 4.20 -3.05
CA HIS A 188 -25.31 3.41 -2.05
C HIS A 188 -24.02 2.83 -2.64
N LYS A 189 -22.89 3.01 -1.94
CA LYS A 189 -21.53 2.62 -2.36
C LYS A 189 -20.97 3.43 -3.54
N GLU A 190 -21.64 4.45 -4.02
CA GLU A 190 -21.05 5.41 -4.98
C GLU A 190 -19.79 6.03 -4.40
N ARG A 191 -18.80 6.29 -5.26
CA ARG A 191 -17.57 6.97 -4.88
C ARG A 191 -17.65 8.43 -5.31
N LEU A 192 -17.53 9.32 -4.34
CA LEU A 192 -17.43 10.74 -4.60
C LEU A 192 -15.97 11.17 -4.60
N PRO A 193 -15.52 11.91 -5.63
CA PRO A 193 -14.24 12.59 -5.62
C PRO A 193 -14.34 13.82 -4.72
N TYR A 194 -13.30 14.07 -3.93
CA TYR A 194 -13.21 15.25 -3.07
C TYR A 194 -11.77 15.65 -2.82
N VAL A 195 -11.58 16.89 -2.42
CA VAL A 195 -10.31 17.44 -1.97
C VAL A 195 -10.47 18.04 -0.57
N ILE A 196 -9.41 18.03 0.21
CA ILE A 196 -9.37 18.70 1.51
C ILE A 196 -8.63 20.01 1.31
N VAL A 197 -9.31 21.09 1.66
CA VAL A 197 -8.83 22.46 1.48
C VAL A 197 -8.62 23.16 2.81
N ALA A 198 -7.87 24.23 2.80
CA ALA A 198 -7.70 25.16 3.91
C ALA A 198 -8.15 26.55 3.46
N THR A 199 -8.78 27.26 4.36
CA THR A 199 -9.04 28.69 4.17
C THR A 199 -7.96 29.46 4.93
N PRO A 200 -7.21 30.35 4.28
CA PRO A 200 -6.18 31.13 4.94
C PRO A 200 -6.75 31.89 6.16
N GLY A 201 -6.06 31.82 7.29
CA GLY A 201 -6.44 32.52 8.51
C GLY A 201 -7.59 31.91 9.32
N MET A 202 -8.19 30.80 8.90
CA MET A 202 -9.29 30.15 9.61
C MET A 202 -8.96 28.68 9.98
N THR A 203 -9.40 28.25 11.17
CA THR A 203 -9.30 26.87 11.61
C THR A 203 -10.67 26.23 11.62
N PHE A 204 -10.93 25.35 10.68
CA PHE A 204 -12.19 24.61 10.58
C PHE A 204 -12.01 23.13 10.95
N GLY A 205 -13.12 22.48 11.27
CA GLY A 205 -13.16 21.02 11.35
C GLY A 205 -12.92 20.38 9.98
N LEU A 206 -12.36 19.17 9.95
CA LEU A 206 -12.05 18.48 8.69
C LEU A 206 -13.28 18.31 7.77
N LYS A 207 -14.48 18.25 8.33
CA LYS A 207 -15.74 18.13 7.59
C LYS A 207 -16.13 19.40 6.84
N ASP A 208 -15.70 20.53 7.35
CA ASP A 208 -15.98 21.84 6.75
C ASP A 208 -14.94 22.18 5.66
N CYS A 209 -13.82 21.46 5.64
CA CYS A 209 -12.72 21.62 4.71
C CYS A 209 -12.85 20.74 3.45
N VAL A 210 -14.01 20.18 3.15
CA VAL A 210 -14.19 19.28 2.00
C VAL A 210 -14.91 19.96 0.86
N LEU A 211 -14.31 19.91 -0.34
CA LEU A 211 -14.89 20.40 -1.59
C LEU A 211 -14.86 19.30 -2.65
N THR A 212 -15.76 19.40 -3.63
CA THR A 212 -15.58 18.68 -4.90
C THR A 212 -14.42 19.31 -5.68
N PRO A 213 -13.78 18.58 -6.60
CA PRO A 213 -12.78 19.19 -7.48
C PRO A 213 -13.30 20.38 -8.30
N LEU A 214 -14.58 20.34 -8.68
CA LEU A 214 -15.21 21.43 -9.45
C LEU A 214 -15.41 22.68 -8.57
N GLU A 215 -15.95 22.54 -7.37
CA GLU A 215 -16.09 23.66 -6.41
C GLU A 215 -14.74 24.31 -6.09
N LEU A 216 -13.66 23.53 -6.03
CA LEU A 216 -12.32 24.09 -5.83
C LEU A 216 -11.86 24.92 -7.05
N LEU A 217 -12.13 24.47 -8.27
CA LEU A 217 -11.79 25.22 -9.49
C LEU A 217 -12.57 26.52 -9.60
N GLU A 218 -13.84 26.52 -9.23
CA GLU A 218 -14.71 27.70 -9.23
C GLU A 218 -14.32 28.74 -8.17
N ARG A 219 -13.65 28.30 -7.09
CA ARG A 219 -13.28 29.14 -5.92
C ARG A 219 -11.79 29.06 -5.61
N TRP A 220 -10.98 28.97 -6.65
CA TRP A 220 -9.54 28.80 -6.50
C TRP A 220 -8.84 29.91 -5.73
N ASP A 221 -9.35 31.11 -5.81
CA ASP A 221 -8.87 32.33 -5.10
C ASP A 221 -9.18 32.32 -3.60
N ALA A 222 -10.22 31.61 -3.19
CA ALA A 222 -10.67 31.56 -1.79
C ALA A 222 -10.09 30.37 -1.00
N TYR A 223 -9.62 29.32 -1.65
CA TYR A 223 -9.19 28.07 -1.01
C TYR A 223 -7.82 27.62 -1.49
N ALA A 224 -7.04 27.06 -0.58
CA ALA A 224 -5.79 26.37 -0.89
C ALA A 224 -5.89 24.88 -0.54
N ILE A 225 -5.05 24.06 -1.15
CA ILE A 225 -4.91 22.66 -0.72
C ILE A 225 -4.43 22.60 0.73
N HIS A 226 -5.03 21.76 1.55
CA HIS A 226 -4.64 21.61 2.95
C HIS A 226 -3.36 20.77 3.08
N SER A 227 -2.19 21.37 2.80
CA SER A 227 -0.90 20.68 2.72
C SER A 227 -0.60 19.84 3.96
N SER A 228 -0.81 20.37 5.17
CA SER A 228 -0.59 19.62 6.41
C SER A 228 -1.42 18.34 6.54
N TYR A 229 -2.63 18.31 5.98
CA TYR A 229 -3.45 17.11 5.94
C TYR A 229 -2.81 16.03 5.05
N TYR A 230 -2.37 16.39 3.85
CA TYR A 230 -1.78 15.46 2.90
C TYR A 230 -0.38 15.01 3.33
N ILE A 231 0.44 15.89 3.89
CA ILE A 231 1.74 15.55 4.47
C ILE A 231 1.57 14.51 5.59
N ARG A 232 0.59 14.65 6.49
CA ARG A 232 0.33 13.66 7.54
C ARG A 232 -0.04 12.28 6.99
N ARG A 233 -0.61 12.17 5.82
CA ARG A 233 -0.96 10.89 5.19
C ARG A 233 0.26 10.15 4.65
N VAL A 234 1.32 10.86 4.30
CA VAL A 234 2.60 10.30 3.83
C VAL A 234 3.68 10.28 4.90
N SER A 235 3.40 10.83 6.08
CA SER A 235 4.31 10.84 7.22
C SER A 235 4.11 9.60 8.08
N PRO A 236 5.16 9.06 8.73
CA PRO A 236 5.01 8.01 9.71
C PRO A 236 4.17 8.50 10.90
N PRO A 237 3.39 7.63 11.55
CA PRO A 237 2.58 8.00 12.70
C PRO A 237 3.47 8.57 13.82
N ARG A 238 3.05 9.70 14.41
CA ARG A 238 3.72 10.30 15.57
C ARG A 238 3.45 9.43 16.79
N GLY A 239 4.50 8.77 17.35
CA GLY A 239 4.38 7.97 18.58
C GLY A 239 5.52 6.96 18.75
N PRO A 240 5.58 6.23 19.87
CA PRO A 240 6.65 5.28 20.18
C PRO A 240 6.75 4.10 19.20
N SER A 241 5.85 3.99 18.23
CA SER A 241 5.89 3.00 17.14
C SER A 241 6.85 3.36 16.00
N ARG A 242 7.74 4.36 16.16
CA ARG A 242 8.81 4.69 15.19
C ARG A 242 9.68 3.49 14.81
N HIS A 243 9.77 2.46 15.66
CA HIS A 243 10.55 1.25 15.41
C HIS A 243 9.83 0.16 14.61
N ARG A 244 8.54 0.31 14.26
CA ARG A 244 7.80 -0.72 13.51
C ARG A 244 7.90 -0.60 11.98
N LEU A 245 8.53 0.44 11.44
CA LEU A 245 8.89 0.52 10.02
C LEU A 245 10.15 -0.30 9.68
N PHE A 246 10.91 -0.74 10.68
CA PHE A 246 12.05 -1.65 10.48
C PHE A 246 11.56 -3.11 10.37
N VAL A 247 10.86 -3.40 9.31
CA VAL A 247 10.65 -4.79 8.92
C VAL A 247 11.92 -5.26 8.23
N LYS A 248 12.49 -6.35 8.73
CA LYS A 248 13.63 -7.03 8.12
C LYS A 248 13.44 -7.11 6.60
N ILE A 249 14.27 -6.40 5.86
CA ILE A 249 14.43 -6.63 4.43
C ILE A 249 14.96 -8.05 4.30
N SER A 250 14.17 -8.93 3.75
CA SER A 250 14.51 -10.34 3.65
C SER A 250 14.08 -10.89 2.30
N HIS A 251 14.89 -11.78 1.76
CA HIS A 251 14.55 -12.52 0.55
C HIS A 251 13.40 -13.48 0.88
N SER A 252 12.30 -13.38 0.18
CA SER A 252 11.15 -14.27 0.36
C SER A 252 10.57 -14.69 -0.99
N ILE A 253 10.07 -15.92 -1.02
CA ILE A 253 9.37 -16.49 -2.17
C ILE A 253 7.89 -16.48 -1.88
N SER A 254 7.05 -16.14 -2.88
CA SER A 254 5.62 -16.41 -2.89
C SER A 254 5.36 -17.67 -3.73
N LEU A 255 4.71 -18.63 -3.15
CA LEU A 255 4.24 -19.86 -3.78
C LEU A 255 2.73 -19.88 -3.82
#